data_76c2ea0d3dde096e8ac563ece3cb91ea
#
_entry.id   76c2ea0d3dde096e8ac563ece3cb91ea
#
_cell.length_a   1.000
_cell.length_b   1.000
_cell.length_c   1.000
_cell.angle_alpha   90.00
_cell.angle_beta   90.00
_cell.angle_gamma   90.00
#
_symmetry.space_group_name_H-M   'P 1'
#
loop_
_entity.id
_entity.type
_entity.pdbx_description
1 polymer ?
#
loop_
_entity_poly.entity_id
_entity_poly.type
_entity_poly.pdbx_seq_one_letter_code
_entity_poly.pdbx_strand_id
1 'polypeptide(L)'
;MAYVNHLLTFIESNPALAVGFNLILLLLSGIFAHLLCKFLLIKVVRKVFFSSHKQDVPLEKDRRIAEKLSNFIPVIIVYYVLQFMPAMPASLVTAINTICGILFFIFMSVFFNEMLDIVNSSYLRKTKRKNHSIKGYIQIGKILVHILAAIMILAVMSNKSPIIIISSLGAVAAVLMIVFQHTLLSLVANVQLSSNDVLQLGDWIEMPDKNLSGEVTDIALHTITIRNWDNTISRIPT
;
A
#
# COMPACT_ATOMS: atom_id res chain seq x y z
N MET A 1 20.21 -3.28 -47.42
CA MET A 1 20.97 -4.01 -46.44
C MET A 1 22.35 -3.41 -46.14
N ALA A 2 23.17 -3.01 -47.13
CA ALA A 2 24.51 -2.44 -46.89
C ALA A 2 24.51 -1.15 -46.04
N TYR A 3 23.57 -0.23 -46.28
CA TYR A 3 23.45 1.03 -45.50
C TYR A 3 23.10 0.80 -44.01
N VAL A 4 22.25 -0.19 -43.73
CA VAL A 4 21.85 -0.53 -42.35
C VAL A 4 23.05 -1.11 -41.58
N ASN A 5 23.83 -1.98 -42.23
CA ASN A 5 25.02 -2.55 -41.62
C ASN A 5 26.11 -1.47 -41.37
N HIS A 6 26.28 -0.54 -42.28
CA HIS A 6 27.23 0.56 -42.10
C HIS A 6 26.81 1.53 -40.99
N LEU A 7 25.51 1.80 -40.82
CA LEU A 7 24.99 2.59 -39.71
C LEU A 7 25.15 1.85 -38.37
N LEU A 8 24.91 0.54 -38.33
CA LEU A 8 25.09 -0.27 -37.11
C LEU A 8 26.54 -0.30 -36.67
N THR A 9 27.50 -0.49 -37.59
CA THR A 9 28.93 -0.45 -37.28
C THR A 9 29.41 0.93 -36.83
N PHE A 10 28.85 2.00 -37.38
CA PHE A 10 29.14 3.37 -36.96
C PHE A 10 28.59 3.69 -35.56
N ILE A 11 27.40 3.19 -35.23
CA ILE A 11 26.79 3.32 -33.89
C ILE A 11 27.59 2.51 -32.87
N GLU A 12 28.03 1.30 -33.20
CA GLU A 12 28.83 0.45 -32.33
C GLU A 12 30.24 1.03 -32.06
N SER A 13 30.79 1.81 -33.00
CA SER A 13 32.09 2.46 -32.80
C SER A 13 32.08 3.64 -31.83
N ASN A 14 30.87 4.23 -31.54
CA ASN A 14 30.71 5.37 -30.67
C ASN A 14 29.81 5.03 -29.49
N PRO A 15 30.34 4.76 -28.27
CA PRO A 15 29.55 4.28 -27.15
C PRO A 15 28.43 5.24 -26.71
N ALA A 16 28.62 6.55 -26.85
CA ALA A 16 27.61 7.54 -26.53
C ALA A 16 26.42 7.50 -27.51
N LEU A 17 26.68 7.29 -28.80
CA LEU A 17 25.62 7.16 -29.82
C LEU A 17 24.87 5.83 -29.66
N ALA A 18 25.58 4.74 -29.31
CA ALA A 18 24.96 3.45 -29.03
C ALA A 18 23.99 3.51 -27.86
N VAL A 19 24.37 4.17 -26.77
CA VAL A 19 23.50 4.38 -25.59
C VAL A 19 22.28 5.23 -25.98
N GLY A 20 22.47 6.33 -26.71
CA GLY A 20 21.37 7.19 -27.15
C GLY A 20 20.37 6.45 -28.05
N PHE A 21 20.88 5.67 -29.01
CA PHE A 21 20.04 4.85 -29.89
C PHE A 21 19.24 3.79 -29.12
N ASN A 22 19.87 3.10 -28.18
CA ASN A 22 19.23 2.11 -27.32
C ASN A 22 18.13 2.74 -26.44
N LEU A 23 18.36 3.95 -25.89
CA LEU A 23 17.34 4.67 -25.12
C LEU A 23 16.12 5.05 -25.97
N ILE A 24 16.35 5.52 -27.20
CA ILE A 24 15.26 5.85 -28.15
C ILE A 24 14.47 4.58 -28.49
N LEU A 25 15.15 3.48 -28.75
CA LEU A 25 14.53 2.19 -29.09
C LEU A 25 13.71 1.65 -27.92
N LEU A 26 14.19 1.83 -26.70
CA LEU A 26 13.52 1.45 -25.46
C LEU A 26 12.26 2.29 -25.23
N LEU A 27 12.31 3.61 -25.46
CA LEU A 27 11.13 4.49 -25.40
C LEU A 27 10.10 4.12 -26.47
N LEU A 28 10.53 3.90 -27.71
CA LEU A 28 9.64 3.49 -28.81
C LEU A 28 8.98 2.15 -28.53
N SER A 29 9.73 1.16 -27.97
CA SER A 29 9.18 -0.14 -27.60
C SER A 29 8.12 -0.01 -26.50
N GLY A 30 8.33 0.85 -25.50
CA GLY A 30 7.38 1.13 -24.43
C GLY A 30 6.09 1.80 -24.96
N ILE A 31 6.21 2.80 -25.84
CA ILE A 31 5.07 3.49 -26.45
C ILE A 31 4.28 2.52 -27.34
N PHE A 32 4.98 1.75 -28.18
CA PHE A 32 4.36 0.77 -29.06
C PHE A 32 3.61 -0.31 -28.25
N ALA A 33 4.25 -0.82 -27.19
CA ALA A 33 3.64 -1.76 -26.28
C ALA A 33 2.38 -1.19 -25.63
N HIS A 34 2.41 0.07 -25.17
CA HIS A 34 1.24 0.71 -24.56
C HIS A 34 0.07 0.82 -25.54
N LEU A 35 0.32 1.28 -26.77
CA LEU A 35 -0.72 1.40 -27.81
C LEU A 35 -1.31 0.05 -28.20
N LEU A 36 -0.45 -0.95 -28.41
CA LEU A 36 -0.85 -2.30 -28.82
C LEU A 36 -1.66 -2.99 -27.70
N CYS A 37 -1.22 -2.84 -26.46
CA CYS A 37 -1.93 -3.41 -25.33
C CYS A 37 -3.25 -2.74 -25.04
N LYS A 38 -3.33 -1.42 -25.13
CA LYS A 38 -4.60 -0.71 -25.00
C LYS A 38 -5.62 -1.23 -26.00
N PHE A 39 -5.20 -1.45 -27.24
CA PHE A 39 -6.08 -1.95 -28.32
C PHE A 39 -6.48 -3.41 -28.09
N LEU A 40 -5.53 -4.28 -27.72
CA LEU A 40 -5.81 -5.71 -27.48
C LEU A 40 -6.62 -5.94 -26.23
N LEU A 41 -6.27 -5.30 -25.09
CA LEU A 41 -6.97 -5.48 -23.84
C LEU A 41 -8.41 -5.01 -23.88
N ILE A 42 -8.71 -3.92 -24.56
CA ILE A 42 -10.10 -3.48 -24.77
C ILE A 42 -10.90 -4.58 -25.48
N LYS A 43 -10.29 -5.25 -26.50
CA LYS A 43 -10.96 -6.37 -27.19
C LYS A 43 -11.10 -7.61 -26.31
N VAL A 44 -10.07 -7.97 -25.55
CA VAL A 44 -10.06 -9.18 -24.71
C VAL A 44 -11.00 -9.01 -23.52
N VAL A 45 -10.93 -7.90 -22.81
CA VAL A 45 -11.84 -7.59 -21.68
C VAL A 45 -13.28 -7.60 -22.17
N ARG A 46 -13.55 -6.99 -23.31
CA ARG A 46 -14.87 -7.01 -23.95
C ARG A 46 -15.34 -8.43 -24.27
N LYS A 47 -14.46 -9.32 -24.77
CA LYS A 47 -14.80 -10.70 -25.12
C LYS A 47 -15.01 -11.60 -23.89
N VAL A 48 -14.18 -11.47 -22.87
CA VAL A 48 -14.19 -12.33 -21.67
C VAL A 48 -15.33 -11.93 -20.73
N PHE A 49 -15.50 -10.65 -20.46
CA PHE A 49 -16.55 -10.17 -19.54
C PHE A 49 -17.94 -10.11 -20.17
N PHE A 50 -18.05 -9.81 -21.48
CA PHE A 50 -19.35 -9.81 -22.17
C PHE A 50 -19.86 -11.19 -22.53
N SER A 51 -19.01 -12.21 -22.60
CA SER A 51 -19.46 -13.58 -22.86
C SER A 51 -20.19 -14.21 -21.68
N SER A 52 -19.96 -13.71 -20.47
CA SER A 52 -20.47 -14.35 -19.24
C SER A 52 -21.67 -13.66 -18.57
N HIS A 53 -21.96 -12.40 -18.87
CA HIS A 53 -23.12 -11.70 -18.26
C HIS A 53 -23.79 -10.76 -19.23
N LYS A 54 -24.96 -11.18 -19.70
CA LYS A 54 -25.91 -10.32 -20.43
C LYS A 54 -26.38 -9.18 -19.53
N GLN A 55 -26.20 -7.94 -20.00
CA GLN A 55 -27.06 -6.77 -19.78
C GLN A 55 -26.80 -5.74 -18.67
N ASP A 56 -25.94 -5.91 -17.63
CA ASP A 56 -26.00 -4.95 -16.53
C ASP A 56 -24.69 -4.26 -16.08
N VAL A 57 -23.58 -4.42 -16.79
CA VAL A 57 -22.33 -3.72 -16.42
C VAL A 57 -22.14 -2.51 -17.33
N PRO A 58 -22.00 -1.28 -16.78
CA PRO A 58 -21.73 -0.10 -17.59
C PRO A 58 -20.39 -0.25 -18.34
N LEU A 59 -20.41 -0.06 -19.64
CA LEU A 59 -19.27 -0.04 -20.57
C LEU A 59 -18.07 0.78 -20.06
N GLU A 60 -18.33 1.77 -19.21
CA GLU A 60 -17.34 2.66 -18.63
C GLU A 60 -16.42 1.98 -17.60
N LYS A 61 -16.94 0.98 -16.83
CA LYS A 61 -16.12 0.27 -15.83
C LYS A 61 -15.16 -0.72 -16.46
N ASP A 62 -15.61 -1.44 -17.48
CA ASP A 62 -14.77 -2.39 -18.21
C ASP A 62 -13.61 -1.67 -18.90
N ARG A 63 -13.88 -0.47 -19.41
CA ARG A 63 -12.86 0.38 -20.00
C ARG A 63 -11.82 0.84 -18.99
N ARG A 64 -12.21 1.20 -17.77
CA ARG A 64 -11.28 1.59 -16.69
C ARG A 64 -10.33 0.46 -16.30
N ILE A 65 -10.84 -0.77 -16.17
CA ILE A 65 -10.00 -1.95 -15.88
C ILE A 65 -8.98 -2.17 -17.00
N ALA A 66 -9.45 -2.15 -18.25
CA ALA A 66 -8.59 -2.35 -19.41
C ALA A 66 -7.51 -1.26 -19.50
N GLU A 67 -7.85 0.00 -19.24
CA GLU A 67 -6.91 1.11 -19.21
C GLU A 67 -5.87 0.95 -18.10
N LYS A 68 -6.27 0.53 -16.89
CA LYS A 68 -5.33 0.28 -15.78
C LYS A 68 -4.42 -0.92 -16.06
N LEU A 69 -4.96 -2.02 -16.58
CA LEU A 69 -4.19 -3.18 -17.01
C LEU A 69 -3.21 -2.85 -18.13
N SER A 70 -3.57 -1.98 -19.06
CA SER A 70 -2.69 -1.62 -20.17
C SER A 70 -1.42 -0.90 -19.72
N ASN A 71 -1.40 -0.30 -18.55
CA ASN A 71 -0.24 0.41 -18.02
C ASN A 71 0.88 -0.51 -17.49
N PHE A 72 0.57 -1.78 -17.17
CA PHE A 72 1.60 -2.73 -16.72
C PHE A 72 2.50 -3.22 -17.85
N ILE A 73 1.90 -3.49 -18.99
CA ILE A 73 2.55 -4.23 -20.07
C ILE A 73 3.73 -3.46 -20.64
N PRO A 74 3.66 -2.13 -20.85
CA PRO A 74 4.81 -1.35 -21.27
C PRO A 74 6.00 -1.49 -20.31
N VAL A 75 5.73 -1.46 -18.99
CA VAL A 75 6.78 -1.57 -17.97
C VAL A 75 7.46 -2.93 -18.04
N ILE A 76 6.69 -4.01 -18.20
CA ILE A 76 7.22 -5.36 -18.34
C ILE A 76 8.04 -5.49 -19.63
N ILE A 77 7.54 -4.95 -20.74
CA ILE A 77 8.24 -5.00 -22.03
C ILE A 77 9.56 -4.23 -21.95
N VAL A 78 9.54 -3.00 -21.41
CA VAL A 78 10.74 -2.20 -21.20
C VAL A 78 11.77 -2.94 -20.36
N TYR A 79 11.33 -3.59 -19.26
CA TYR A 79 12.19 -4.40 -18.40
C TYR A 79 12.88 -5.54 -19.16
N TYR A 80 12.12 -6.31 -19.96
CA TYR A 80 12.68 -7.41 -20.75
C TYR A 80 13.55 -6.94 -21.91
N VAL A 81 13.11 -5.92 -22.66
CA VAL A 81 13.88 -5.37 -23.80
C VAL A 81 15.24 -4.86 -23.33
N LEU A 82 15.31 -4.24 -22.14
CA LEU A 82 16.55 -3.75 -21.56
C LEU A 82 17.60 -4.86 -21.37
N GLN A 83 17.19 -6.09 -21.05
CA GLN A 83 18.09 -7.22 -20.86
C GLN A 83 18.75 -7.71 -22.15
N PHE A 84 18.16 -7.40 -23.30
CA PHE A 84 18.70 -7.75 -24.62
C PHE A 84 19.58 -6.67 -25.25
N MET A 85 19.86 -5.57 -24.51
CA MET A 85 20.67 -4.46 -25.01
C MET A 85 22.12 -4.50 -24.45
N PRO A 86 23.09 -5.07 -25.19
CA PRO A 86 24.45 -5.34 -24.66
C PRO A 86 25.32 -4.08 -24.51
N ALA A 87 24.96 -2.96 -25.12
CA ALA A 87 25.77 -1.74 -25.14
C ALA A 87 25.39 -0.70 -24.08
N MET A 88 24.62 -1.09 -23.03
CA MET A 88 24.20 -0.17 -21.98
C MET A 88 25.12 -0.22 -20.77
N PRO A 89 25.54 0.93 -20.20
CA PRO A 89 26.27 0.98 -18.95
C PRO A 89 25.48 0.34 -17.81
N ALA A 90 26.14 -0.46 -16.98
CA ALA A 90 25.50 -1.17 -15.87
C ALA A 90 24.71 -0.25 -14.91
N SER A 91 25.22 0.97 -14.67
CA SER A 91 24.57 1.98 -13.85
C SER A 91 23.21 2.44 -14.42
N LEU A 92 23.12 2.63 -15.74
CA LEU A 92 21.86 2.99 -16.40
C LEU A 92 20.86 1.82 -16.39
N VAL A 93 21.35 0.60 -16.65
CA VAL A 93 20.51 -0.61 -16.58
C VAL A 93 19.89 -0.76 -15.19
N THR A 94 20.69 -0.62 -14.14
CA THR A 94 20.21 -0.68 -12.76
C THR A 94 19.20 0.42 -12.46
N ALA A 95 19.47 1.67 -12.87
CA ALA A 95 18.55 2.78 -12.65
C ALA A 95 17.21 2.57 -13.36
N ILE A 96 17.22 2.15 -14.63
CA ILE A 96 16.00 1.88 -15.40
C ILE A 96 15.22 0.69 -14.79
N ASN A 97 15.91 -0.38 -14.40
CA ASN A 97 15.27 -1.52 -13.74
C ASN A 97 14.60 -1.11 -12.43
N THR A 98 15.25 -0.28 -11.62
CA THR A 98 14.67 0.25 -10.38
C THR A 98 13.42 1.09 -10.68
N ILE A 99 13.49 1.99 -11.67
CA ILE A 99 12.33 2.81 -12.08
C ILE A 99 11.19 1.93 -12.58
N CYS A 100 11.48 0.94 -13.43
CA CYS A 100 10.47 -0.02 -13.91
C CYS A 100 9.83 -0.80 -12.76
N GLY A 101 10.62 -1.25 -11.78
CA GLY A 101 10.12 -1.93 -10.60
C GLY A 101 9.18 -1.05 -9.76
N ILE A 102 9.56 0.21 -9.53
CA ILE A 102 8.73 1.19 -8.81
C ILE A 102 7.42 1.42 -9.57
N LEU A 103 7.47 1.71 -10.86
CA LEU A 103 6.29 1.94 -11.69
C LEU A 103 5.38 0.71 -11.73
N PHE A 104 5.95 -0.49 -11.80
CA PHE A 104 5.20 -1.75 -11.76
C PHE A 104 4.36 -1.85 -10.47
N PHE A 105 4.95 -1.62 -9.30
CA PHE A 105 4.21 -1.71 -8.03
C PHE A 105 3.21 -0.57 -7.84
N ILE A 106 3.49 0.63 -8.35
CA ILE A 106 2.52 1.73 -8.37
C ILE A 106 1.29 1.35 -9.22
N PHE A 107 1.50 0.87 -10.44
CA PHE A 107 0.39 0.46 -11.31
C PHE A 107 -0.37 -0.72 -10.73
N MET A 108 0.33 -1.69 -10.11
CA MET A 108 -0.29 -2.81 -9.40
C MET A 108 -1.21 -2.32 -8.27
N SER A 109 -0.75 -1.37 -7.45
CA SER A 109 -1.57 -0.77 -6.40
C SER A 109 -2.82 -0.09 -6.96
N VAL A 110 -2.68 0.71 -8.02
CA VAL A 110 -3.81 1.37 -8.68
C VAL A 110 -4.80 0.36 -9.25
N PHE A 111 -4.31 -0.73 -9.84
CA PHE A 111 -5.15 -1.80 -10.38
C PHE A 111 -5.94 -2.51 -9.28
N PHE A 112 -5.31 -2.90 -8.17
CA PHE A 112 -6.00 -3.54 -7.05
C PHE A 112 -7.04 -2.62 -6.42
N ASN A 113 -6.76 -1.31 -6.33
CA ASN A 113 -7.75 -0.34 -5.86
C ASN A 113 -9.00 -0.31 -6.76
N GLU A 114 -8.83 -0.33 -8.09
CA GLU A 114 -9.96 -0.39 -9.03
C GLU A 114 -10.75 -1.70 -8.88
N MET A 115 -10.05 -2.83 -8.68
CA MET A 115 -10.70 -4.11 -8.41
C MET A 115 -11.56 -4.09 -7.13
N LEU A 116 -11.04 -3.49 -6.05
CA LEU A 116 -11.79 -3.31 -4.82
C LEU A 116 -13.02 -2.41 -5.01
N ASP A 117 -12.93 -1.35 -5.83
CA ASP A 117 -14.07 -0.49 -6.16
C ASP A 117 -15.14 -1.22 -6.97
N ILE A 118 -14.73 -2.14 -7.84
CA ILE A 118 -15.66 -2.99 -8.59
C ILE A 118 -16.39 -3.94 -7.65
N VAL A 119 -15.68 -4.58 -6.72
CA VAL A 119 -16.28 -5.44 -5.69
C VAL A 119 -17.30 -4.65 -4.89
N ASN A 120 -16.97 -3.46 -4.40
CA ASN A 120 -17.89 -2.58 -3.67
C ASN A 120 -19.15 -2.29 -4.48
N SER A 121 -18.98 -1.88 -5.72
CA SER A 121 -20.12 -1.52 -6.59
C SER A 121 -20.97 -2.71 -6.99
N SER A 122 -20.39 -3.89 -7.15
CA SER A 122 -21.10 -5.12 -7.46
C SER A 122 -21.93 -5.59 -6.25
N TYR A 123 -21.37 -5.46 -5.05
CA TYR A 123 -22.06 -5.76 -3.81
C TYR A 123 -23.27 -4.85 -3.59
N LEU A 124 -23.11 -3.54 -3.77
CA LEU A 124 -24.21 -2.57 -3.62
C LEU A 124 -25.36 -2.80 -4.59
N ARG A 125 -25.08 -3.34 -5.79
CA ARG A 125 -26.11 -3.68 -6.78
C ARG A 125 -26.92 -4.93 -6.40
N LYS A 126 -26.25 -5.97 -5.89
CA LYS A 126 -26.91 -7.23 -5.50
C LYS A 126 -27.75 -7.07 -4.24
N THR A 127 -27.33 -6.21 -3.32
CA THR A 127 -27.99 -6.03 -2.04
C THR A 127 -28.94 -4.85 -2.13
N LYS A 128 -30.22 -5.11 -2.44
CA LYS A 128 -31.30 -4.10 -2.42
C LYS A 128 -31.54 -3.49 -1.03
N ARG A 129 -30.93 -4.02 0.03
CA ARG A 129 -30.99 -3.51 1.41
C ARG A 129 -29.96 -2.41 1.63
N LYS A 130 -30.43 -1.18 1.79
CA LYS A 130 -29.64 0.05 2.07
C LYS A 130 -28.79 0.03 3.35
N ASN A 131 -28.88 -0.98 4.20
CA ASN A 131 -28.40 -0.92 5.58
C ASN A 131 -27.02 -1.55 5.85
N HIS A 132 -26.36 -2.20 4.89
CA HIS A 132 -25.04 -2.77 5.12
C HIS A 132 -24.03 -2.22 4.10
N SER A 133 -23.32 -1.18 4.49
CA SER A 133 -22.22 -0.65 3.69
C SER A 133 -20.94 -1.41 3.98
N ILE A 134 -20.37 -2.09 2.97
CA ILE A 134 -19.04 -2.69 3.06
C ILE A 134 -17.91 -1.69 2.79
N LYS A 135 -18.25 -0.40 2.63
CA LYS A 135 -17.29 0.64 2.28
C LYS A 135 -16.08 0.70 3.24
N GLY A 136 -16.31 0.49 4.54
CA GLY A 136 -15.24 0.45 5.54
C GLY A 136 -14.25 -0.68 5.30
N TYR A 137 -14.74 -1.89 5.01
CA TYR A 137 -13.87 -3.04 4.70
C TYR A 137 -13.06 -2.82 3.42
N ILE A 138 -13.67 -2.21 2.41
CA ILE A 138 -12.97 -1.85 1.15
C ILE A 138 -11.87 -0.81 1.41
N GLN A 139 -12.11 0.19 2.27
CA GLN A 139 -11.09 1.17 2.65
C GLN A 139 -9.90 0.51 3.35
N ILE A 140 -10.16 -0.41 4.29
CA ILE A 140 -9.09 -1.19 4.94
C ILE A 140 -8.30 -1.99 3.90
N GLY A 141 -8.99 -2.66 2.97
CA GLY A 141 -8.34 -3.37 1.86
C GLY A 141 -7.45 -2.48 1.01
N LYS A 142 -7.89 -1.26 0.68
CA LYS A 142 -7.07 -0.28 -0.05
C LYS A 142 -5.83 0.16 0.72
N ILE A 143 -5.98 0.39 2.04
CA ILE A 143 -4.84 0.74 2.90
C ILE A 143 -3.80 -0.39 2.89
N LEU A 144 -4.24 -1.66 3.03
CA LEU A 144 -3.34 -2.82 2.97
C LEU A 144 -2.62 -2.91 1.63
N VAL A 145 -3.32 -2.71 0.50
CA VAL A 145 -2.72 -2.68 -0.85
C VAL A 145 -1.63 -1.60 -0.94
N HIS A 146 -1.88 -0.39 -0.41
CA HIS A 146 -0.88 0.68 -0.44
C HIS A 146 0.33 0.38 0.45
N ILE A 147 0.11 -0.20 1.64
CA ILE A 147 1.20 -0.63 2.55
C ILE A 147 2.07 -1.67 1.86
N LEU A 148 1.46 -2.71 1.26
CA LEU A 148 2.20 -3.74 0.54
C LEU A 148 2.98 -3.15 -0.65
N ALA A 149 2.35 -2.27 -1.43
CA ALA A 149 3.03 -1.61 -2.55
C ALA A 149 4.22 -0.75 -2.06
N ALA A 150 4.07 -0.02 -0.96
CA ALA A 150 5.15 0.76 -0.35
C ALA A 150 6.32 -0.12 0.09
N ILE A 151 6.05 -1.26 0.73
CA ILE A 151 7.08 -2.24 1.13
C ILE A 151 7.82 -2.77 -0.11
N MET A 152 7.10 -3.13 -1.17
CA MET A 152 7.70 -3.62 -2.41
C MET A 152 8.54 -2.55 -3.11
N ILE A 153 8.09 -1.30 -3.13
CA ILE A 153 8.85 -0.17 -3.67
C ILE A 153 10.14 0.04 -2.87
N LEU A 154 10.07 0.04 -1.54
CA LEU A 154 11.25 0.14 -0.67
C LEU A 154 12.22 -1.02 -0.90
N ALA A 155 11.73 -2.23 -1.11
CA ALA A 155 12.55 -3.40 -1.41
C ALA A 155 13.32 -3.22 -2.74
N VAL A 156 12.63 -2.76 -3.79
CA VAL A 156 13.25 -2.45 -5.09
C VAL A 156 14.28 -1.34 -4.96
N MET A 157 13.96 -0.23 -4.29
CA MET A 157 14.90 0.89 -4.09
C MET A 157 16.14 0.50 -3.30
N SER A 158 15.98 -0.35 -2.29
CA SER A 158 17.08 -0.82 -1.44
C SER A 158 17.84 -2.02 -2.02
N ASN A 159 17.38 -2.56 -3.14
CA ASN A 159 17.87 -3.81 -3.74
C ASN A 159 17.92 -4.95 -2.70
N LYS A 160 16.89 -5.03 -1.84
CA LYS A 160 16.73 -6.02 -0.78
C LYS A 160 15.50 -6.88 -1.04
N SER A 161 15.46 -8.07 -0.47
CA SER A 161 14.23 -8.87 -0.53
C SER A 161 13.11 -8.22 0.30
N PRO A 162 11.84 -8.28 -0.13
CA PRO A 162 10.71 -7.75 0.65
C PRO A 162 10.61 -8.33 2.06
N ILE A 163 11.02 -9.59 2.25
CA ILE A 163 11.03 -10.27 3.55
C ILE A 163 11.97 -9.54 4.53
N ILE A 164 13.14 -9.10 4.08
CA ILE A 164 14.07 -8.35 4.93
C ILE A 164 13.44 -7.03 5.39
N ILE A 165 12.75 -6.31 4.50
CA ILE A 165 12.07 -5.06 4.85
C ILE A 165 10.96 -5.33 5.87
N ILE A 166 10.12 -6.34 5.63
CA ILE A 166 9.04 -6.71 6.56
C ILE A 166 9.61 -7.11 7.92
N SER A 167 10.65 -7.93 7.95
CA SER A 167 11.29 -8.36 9.20
C SER A 167 11.90 -7.20 9.96
N SER A 168 12.55 -6.26 9.26
CA SER A 168 13.12 -5.06 9.88
C SER A 168 12.04 -4.17 10.49
N LEU A 169 10.93 -3.94 9.76
CA LEU A 169 9.78 -3.19 10.29
C LEU A 169 9.14 -3.91 11.47
N GLY A 170 9.02 -5.23 11.41
CA GLY A 170 8.51 -6.05 12.52
C GLY A 170 9.37 -5.96 13.77
N ALA A 171 10.70 -5.99 13.62
CA ALA A 171 11.63 -5.81 14.74
C ALA A 171 11.48 -4.42 15.38
N VAL A 172 11.41 -3.36 14.58
CA VAL A 172 11.17 -1.99 15.10
C VAL A 172 9.82 -1.90 15.80
N ALA A 173 8.76 -2.48 15.21
CA ALA A 173 7.43 -2.49 15.80
C ALA A 173 7.41 -3.22 17.15
N ALA A 174 8.12 -4.36 17.28
CA ALA A 174 8.23 -5.10 18.54
C ALA A 174 8.91 -4.27 19.64
N VAL A 175 10.00 -3.57 19.31
CA VAL A 175 10.68 -2.68 20.26
C VAL A 175 9.75 -1.54 20.69
N LEU A 176 9.06 -0.90 19.73
CA LEU A 176 8.09 0.15 20.06
C LEU A 176 6.96 -0.37 20.93
N MET A 177 6.45 -1.58 20.67
CA MET A 177 5.40 -2.19 21.47
C MET A 177 5.87 -2.38 22.93
N ILE A 178 7.11 -2.83 23.15
CA ILE A 178 7.68 -2.98 24.50
C ILE A 178 7.79 -1.61 25.19
N VAL A 179 8.26 -0.59 24.49
CA VAL A 179 8.41 0.76 25.04
C VAL A 179 7.06 1.37 25.44
N PHE A 180 6.03 1.16 24.61
CA PHE A 180 4.69 1.72 24.87
C PHE A 180 3.75 0.77 25.62
N GLN A 181 4.20 -0.42 26.03
CA GLN A 181 3.35 -1.43 26.65
C GLN A 181 2.55 -0.89 27.83
N HIS A 182 3.21 -0.22 28.78
CA HIS A 182 2.53 0.33 29.96
C HIS A 182 1.53 1.41 29.62
N THR A 183 1.86 2.27 28.66
CA THR A 183 0.95 3.33 28.20
C THR A 183 -0.31 2.74 27.56
N LEU A 184 -0.15 1.71 26.73
CA LEU A 184 -1.27 1.02 26.08
C LEU A 184 -2.15 0.29 27.09
N LEU A 185 -1.55 -0.39 28.08
CA LEU A 185 -2.30 -1.06 29.14
C LEU A 185 -3.12 -0.07 29.97
N SER A 186 -2.53 1.06 30.39
CA SER A 186 -3.25 2.12 31.11
C SER A 186 -4.38 2.71 30.28
N LEU A 187 -4.17 2.93 28.99
CA LEU A 187 -5.23 3.40 28.09
C LEU A 187 -6.41 2.43 28.01
N VAL A 188 -6.12 1.14 27.81
CA VAL A 188 -7.15 0.09 27.75
C VAL A 188 -7.89 -0.03 29.08
N ALA A 189 -7.17 0.00 30.20
CA ALA A 189 -7.76 -0.04 31.54
C ALA A 189 -8.71 1.14 31.77
N ASN A 190 -8.28 2.36 31.40
CA ASN A 190 -9.11 3.56 31.55
C ASN A 190 -10.39 3.46 30.69
N VAL A 191 -10.28 3.03 29.43
CA VAL A 191 -11.45 2.82 28.56
C VAL A 191 -12.41 1.81 29.15
N GLN A 192 -11.90 0.72 29.72
CA GLN A 192 -12.72 -0.30 30.37
C GLN A 192 -13.40 0.22 31.64
N LEU A 193 -12.68 0.94 32.50
CA LEU A 193 -13.22 1.56 33.71
C LEU A 193 -14.35 2.54 33.39
N SER A 194 -14.12 3.40 32.38
CA SER A 194 -15.09 4.40 31.93
C SER A 194 -16.29 3.79 31.20
N SER A 195 -16.08 2.76 30.38
CA SER A 195 -17.17 2.13 29.61
C SER A 195 -18.10 1.26 30.44
N ASN A 196 -17.59 0.71 31.52
CA ASN A 196 -18.35 -0.18 32.41
C ASN A 196 -18.84 0.53 33.70
N ASP A 197 -18.64 1.84 33.80
CA ASP A 197 -18.99 2.65 34.96
C ASP A 197 -18.46 2.05 36.29
N VAL A 198 -17.26 1.41 36.21
CA VAL A 198 -16.66 0.74 37.38
C VAL A 198 -16.12 1.75 38.39
N LEU A 199 -15.70 2.92 37.92
CA LEU A 199 -15.14 4.00 38.72
C LEU A 199 -15.66 5.35 38.25
N GLN A 200 -16.22 6.12 39.15
CA GLN A 200 -16.76 7.45 38.85
C GLN A 200 -16.12 8.51 39.76
N LEU A 201 -16.25 9.77 39.35
CA LEU A 201 -15.84 10.90 40.19
C LEU A 201 -16.68 10.92 41.46
N GLY A 202 -16.02 11.07 42.60
CA GLY A 202 -16.66 11.05 43.91
C GLY A 202 -16.69 9.67 44.58
N ASP A 203 -16.30 8.59 43.88
CA ASP A 203 -16.22 7.26 44.47
C ASP A 203 -15.10 7.22 45.51
N TRP A 204 -15.36 6.47 46.58
CA TRP A 204 -14.35 6.17 47.58
C TRP A 204 -13.62 4.88 47.27
N ILE A 205 -12.32 4.96 47.10
CA ILE A 205 -11.48 3.80 46.81
C ILE A 205 -10.44 3.56 47.91
N GLU A 206 -10.13 2.32 48.14
CA GLU A 206 -9.12 1.88 49.10
C GLU A 206 -8.13 0.92 48.46
N MET A 207 -6.84 1.21 48.59
CA MET A 207 -5.73 0.36 48.18
C MET A 207 -4.82 0.06 49.36
N PRO A 208 -5.02 -1.06 50.04
CA PRO A 208 -4.22 -1.43 51.20
C PRO A 208 -2.72 -1.54 50.92
N ASP A 209 -2.36 -2.07 49.75
CA ASP A 209 -0.96 -2.24 49.30
C ASP A 209 -0.18 -0.92 49.21
N LYS A 210 -0.88 0.21 49.00
CA LYS A 210 -0.29 1.54 48.86
C LYS A 210 -0.63 2.48 50.01
N ASN A 211 -1.29 1.99 51.05
CA ASN A 211 -1.83 2.77 52.15
C ASN A 211 -2.62 4.00 51.68
N LEU A 212 -3.45 3.81 50.68
CA LEU A 212 -4.20 4.85 50.03
C LEU A 212 -5.69 4.58 50.25
N SER A 213 -6.39 5.59 50.76
CA SER A 213 -7.84 5.56 50.97
C SER A 213 -8.38 6.98 50.81
N GLY A 214 -9.30 7.16 49.88
CA GLY A 214 -9.83 8.48 49.58
C GLY A 214 -10.83 8.53 48.45
N GLU A 215 -11.29 9.75 48.16
CA GLU A 215 -12.27 10.09 47.14
C GLU A 215 -11.58 10.36 45.80
N VAL A 216 -12.12 9.81 44.72
CA VAL A 216 -11.66 10.07 43.35
C VAL A 216 -12.06 11.49 42.93
N THR A 217 -11.07 12.33 42.68
CA THR A 217 -11.30 13.74 42.31
C THR A 217 -11.11 14.00 40.82
N ASP A 218 -10.33 13.15 40.14
CA ASP A 218 -10.09 13.29 38.68
C ASP A 218 -9.69 11.94 38.08
N ILE A 219 -10.18 11.67 36.87
CA ILE A 219 -9.85 10.47 36.10
C ILE A 219 -9.28 10.94 34.77
N ALA A 220 -7.95 10.97 34.68
CA ALA A 220 -7.22 11.28 33.45
C ALA A 220 -6.85 10.03 32.68
N LEU A 221 -6.34 10.19 31.47
CA LEU A 221 -6.08 9.08 30.53
C LEU A 221 -5.14 7.99 31.08
N HIS A 222 -4.18 8.35 31.95
CA HIS A 222 -3.17 7.43 32.49
C HIS A 222 -3.10 7.46 34.02
N THR A 223 -3.86 8.32 34.68
CA THR A 223 -3.79 8.51 36.12
C THR A 223 -5.15 8.80 36.72
N ILE A 224 -5.37 8.28 37.91
CA ILE A 224 -6.51 8.63 38.75
C ILE A 224 -5.97 9.49 39.91
N THR A 225 -6.58 10.63 40.15
CA THR A 225 -6.26 11.51 41.26
C THR A 225 -7.22 11.26 42.40
N ILE A 226 -6.68 11.01 43.58
CA ILE A 226 -7.43 10.66 44.80
C ILE A 226 -7.09 11.68 45.86
N ARG A 227 -8.11 12.18 46.53
CA ARG A 227 -7.96 12.95 47.76
C ARG A 227 -8.12 12.03 48.94
N ASN A 228 -7.02 11.80 49.68
CA ASN A 228 -7.00 10.99 50.86
C ASN A 228 -7.78 11.63 52.02
N TRP A 229 -8.08 10.84 53.04
CA TRP A 229 -8.77 11.29 54.25
C TRP A 229 -8.01 12.40 55.03
N ASP A 230 -6.68 12.50 54.86
CA ASP A 230 -5.80 13.53 55.44
C ASP A 230 -5.67 14.78 54.54
N ASN A 231 -6.51 14.92 53.49
CA ASN A 231 -6.49 15.95 52.47
C ASN A 231 -5.22 15.97 51.57
N THR A 232 -4.38 14.96 51.63
CA THR A 232 -3.30 14.82 50.67
C THR A 232 -3.83 14.33 49.31
N ILE A 233 -3.15 14.70 48.24
CA ILE A 233 -3.50 14.28 46.89
C ILE A 233 -2.53 13.20 46.44
N SER A 234 -3.07 12.02 46.13
CA SER A 234 -2.33 10.94 45.52
C SER A 234 -2.71 10.71 44.08
N ARG A 235 -1.73 10.40 43.24
CA ARG A 235 -1.94 10.02 41.86
C ARG A 235 -1.48 8.60 41.64
N ILE A 236 -2.36 7.78 41.10
CA ILE A 236 -2.08 6.39 40.79
C ILE A 236 -2.23 6.16 39.25
N PRO A 237 -1.41 5.31 38.64
CA PRO A 237 -1.64 4.89 37.28
C PRO A 237 -2.89 4.01 37.19
N THR A 238 -3.63 4.15 36.11
CA THR A 238 -4.76 3.29 35.74
C THR A 238 -4.31 1.95 35.26
#